data_61b5baa0fa9d8bbef22a68f172f28ad0
#
_entry.id   61b5baa0fa9d8bbef22a68f172f28ad0
#
_cell.length_a   1.000
_cell.length_b   1.000
_cell.length_c   1.000
_cell.angle_alpha   90.00
_cell.angle_beta   90.00
_cell.angle_gamma   90.00
#
_symmetry.space_group_name_H-M   'P 1'
#
loop_
_entity.id
_entity.type
_entity.pdbx_description
1 polymer ?
#
loop_
_entity_poly.entity_id
_entity_poly.type
_entity_poly.pdbx_seq_one_letter_code
_entity_poly.pdbx_strand_id
1 'polypeptide(L)'
;MTAFELDALLRQEADAFSGQCAYLVADAREPAPLHARLENEVFPAASTIKTPILLAALEQVRQGKLTLKDHLPVPQSSILPDTQVFDRGQSEYTLEELLYWMVTLSDNTATNVILDTLGLDAVNEYCAVNLGLSGTVCQRKMLDFAAAGAGKDNLTTAADQRRLFCLL
;
A
#
# COMPACT_ATOMS: atom_id res chain seq x y z
N MET A 1 -17.47 -27.62 -1.89
CA MET A 1 -15.98 -27.71 -1.94
C MET A 1 -15.48 -27.77 -0.51
N THR A 2 -14.77 -28.81 -0.16
CA THR A 2 -14.14 -28.97 1.15
C THR A 2 -12.85 -28.12 1.21
N ALA A 3 -12.32 -27.88 2.42
CA ALA A 3 -11.04 -27.19 2.57
C ALA A 3 -9.89 -27.91 1.84
N PHE A 4 -9.90 -29.25 1.84
CA PHE A 4 -8.91 -30.04 1.13
C PHE A 4 -8.99 -29.89 -0.40
N GLU A 5 -10.20 -29.88 -0.96
CA GLU A 5 -10.40 -29.63 -2.40
C GLU A 5 -9.95 -28.22 -2.81
N LEU A 6 -10.20 -27.24 -1.97
CA LEU A 6 -9.73 -25.87 -2.20
C LEU A 6 -8.21 -25.79 -2.18
N ASP A 7 -7.54 -26.41 -1.21
CA ASP A 7 -6.06 -26.42 -1.14
C ASP A 7 -5.44 -27.07 -2.39
N ALA A 8 -5.99 -28.21 -2.81
CA ALA A 8 -5.51 -28.89 -4.01
C ALA A 8 -5.65 -28.02 -5.27
N LEU A 9 -6.79 -27.36 -5.43
CA LEU A 9 -7.02 -26.45 -6.54
C LEU A 9 -6.07 -25.25 -6.52
N LEU A 10 -5.92 -24.58 -5.39
CA LEU A 10 -5.02 -23.42 -5.25
C LEU A 10 -3.57 -23.80 -5.57
N ARG A 11 -3.10 -24.96 -5.12
CA ARG A 11 -1.76 -25.45 -5.44
C ARG A 11 -1.61 -25.76 -6.92
N GLN A 12 -2.58 -26.43 -7.52
CA GLN A 12 -2.58 -26.73 -8.95
C GLN A 12 -2.48 -25.47 -9.80
N GLU A 13 -3.31 -24.47 -9.52
CA GLU A 13 -3.29 -23.19 -10.26
C GLU A 13 -1.98 -22.42 -10.05
N ALA A 14 -1.47 -22.38 -8.81
CA ALA A 14 -0.21 -21.73 -8.50
C ALA A 14 0.99 -22.42 -9.17
N ASP A 15 0.99 -23.75 -9.27
CA ASP A 15 2.05 -24.52 -9.93
C ASP A 15 1.99 -24.43 -11.46
N ALA A 16 0.81 -24.21 -12.02
CA ALA A 16 0.62 -23.99 -13.46
C ALA A 16 1.04 -22.57 -13.89
N PHE A 17 1.15 -21.62 -12.95
CA PHE A 17 1.56 -20.25 -13.25
C PHE A 17 3.07 -20.18 -13.53
N SER A 18 3.46 -19.55 -14.65
CA SER A 18 4.85 -19.48 -15.09
C SER A 18 5.73 -18.51 -14.28
N GLY A 19 5.14 -17.73 -13.38
CA GLY A 19 5.83 -16.79 -12.48
C GLY A 19 5.89 -17.28 -11.04
N GLN A 20 6.34 -16.41 -10.15
CA GLN A 20 6.28 -16.63 -8.71
C GLN A 20 4.87 -16.28 -8.19
N CYS A 21 4.25 -17.17 -7.43
CA CYS A 21 2.90 -16.99 -6.87
C CYS A 21 2.92 -17.24 -5.35
N ALA A 22 2.53 -16.21 -4.59
CA ALA A 22 2.27 -16.33 -3.17
C ALA A 22 0.79 -16.03 -2.90
N TYR A 23 0.20 -16.75 -1.96
CA TYR A 23 -1.17 -16.49 -1.52
C TYR A 23 -1.38 -16.83 -0.05
N LEU A 24 -2.39 -16.21 0.53
CA LEU A 24 -2.93 -16.53 1.84
C LEU A 24 -4.45 -16.39 1.80
N VAL A 25 -5.14 -17.45 2.12
CA VAL A 25 -6.61 -17.51 2.24
C VAL A 25 -6.97 -17.67 3.70
N ALA A 26 -7.81 -16.79 4.21
CA ALA A 26 -8.24 -16.81 5.60
C ALA A 26 -9.70 -16.38 5.74
N ASP A 27 -10.37 -16.84 6.77
CA ASP A 27 -11.55 -16.17 7.31
C ASP A 27 -11.07 -15.01 8.18
N ALA A 28 -11.63 -13.82 7.98
CA ALA A 28 -11.23 -12.64 8.75
C ALA A 28 -11.50 -12.77 10.26
N ARG A 29 -12.41 -13.66 10.63
CA ARG A 29 -12.77 -13.95 12.03
C ARG A 29 -11.85 -14.97 12.71
N GLU A 30 -11.05 -15.69 11.91
CA GLU A 30 -10.20 -16.77 12.43
C GLU A 30 -8.73 -16.30 12.50
N PRO A 31 -8.00 -16.63 13.59
CA PRO A 31 -6.62 -16.21 13.76
C PRO A 31 -5.65 -16.92 12.80
N ALA A 32 -5.95 -18.15 12.41
CA ALA A 32 -5.10 -18.96 11.54
C ALA A 32 -5.54 -18.87 10.07
N PRO A 33 -4.61 -18.88 9.11
CA PRO A 33 -4.96 -19.00 7.70
C PRO A 33 -5.54 -20.40 7.41
N LEU A 34 -6.48 -20.45 6.46
CA LEU A 34 -7.01 -21.72 5.95
C LEU A 34 -5.99 -22.38 5.01
N HIS A 35 -5.40 -21.59 4.12
CA HIS A 35 -4.40 -22.02 3.15
C HIS A 35 -3.39 -20.92 2.94
N ALA A 36 -2.11 -21.30 2.79
CA ALA A 36 -1.04 -20.36 2.52
C ALA A 36 0.05 -21.01 1.66
N ARG A 37 0.69 -20.19 0.83
CA ARG A 37 1.86 -20.54 0.05
C ARG A 37 2.76 -19.33 -0.06
N LEU A 38 4.03 -19.47 0.35
CA LEU A 38 5.04 -18.41 0.28
C LEU A 38 4.53 -17.07 0.87
N GLU A 39 3.69 -17.16 1.89
CA GLU A 39 2.96 -16.01 2.45
C GLU A 39 3.87 -14.94 3.05
N ASN A 40 5.10 -15.32 3.41
CA ASN A 40 6.13 -14.42 3.94
C ASN A 40 7.17 -14.01 2.88
N GLU A 41 7.05 -14.53 1.65
CA GLU A 41 7.91 -14.11 0.56
C GLU A 41 7.62 -12.65 0.19
N VAL A 42 8.69 -11.90 -0.08
CA VAL A 42 8.61 -10.47 -0.37
C VAL A 42 8.40 -10.24 -1.87
N PHE A 43 7.39 -9.45 -2.21
CA PHE A 43 7.04 -9.06 -3.57
C PHE A 43 6.99 -7.55 -3.72
N PRO A 44 7.18 -7.02 -4.94
CA PRO A 44 6.84 -5.63 -5.24
C PRO A 44 5.37 -5.35 -4.88
N ALA A 45 5.17 -4.35 -4.03
CA ALA A 45 3.83 -4.04 -3.50
C ALA A 45 2.90 -3.41 -4.54
N ALA A 46 3.46 -2.80 -5.60
CA ALA A 46 2.68 -1.97 -6.51
C ALA A 46 1.78 -0.98 -5.72
N SER A 47 0.53 -0.80 -6.14
CA SER A 47 -0.39 0.12 -5.45
C SER A 47 -0.93 -0.40 -4.11
N THR A 48 -0.68 -1.65 -3.73
CA THR A 48 -1.09 -2.12 -2.39
C THR A 48 -0.35 -1.42 -1.25
N ILE A 49 0.81 -0.79 -1.54
CA ILE A 49 1.53 0.05 -0.58
C ILE A 49 0.71 1.28 -0.13
N LYS A 50 -0.29 1.70 -0.88
CA LYS A 50 -1.14 2.86 -0.56
C LYS A 50 -2.01 2.62 0.68
N THR A 51 -2.35 1.38 0.98
CA THR A 51 -3.11 1.03 2.18
C THR A 51 -2.35 1.37 3.48
N PRO A 52 -1.12 0.92 3.71
CA PRO A 52 -0.37 1.33 4.89
C PRO A 52 -0.03 2.83 4.90
N ILE A 53 0.15 3.48 3.75
CA ILE A 53 0.33 4.94 3.67
C ILE A 53 -0.94 5.66 4.16
N LEU A 54 -2.14 5.21 3.75
CA LEU A 54 -3.41 5.72 4.26
C LEU A 54 -3.47 5.63 5.78
N LEU A 55 -3.18 4.45 6.33
CA LEU A 55 -3.25 4.22 7.77
C LEU A 55 -2.24 5.09 8.53
N ALA A 56 -1.03 5.27 7.99
CA ALA A 56 -0.03 6.17 8.58
C ALA A 56 -0.51 7.63 8.59
N ALA A 57 -1.14 8.11 7.51
CA ALA A 57 -1.71 9.46 7.45
C ALA A 57 -2.85 9.64 8.45
N LEU A 58 -3.76 8.68 8.53
CA LEU A 58 -4.88 8.71 9.50
C LEU A 58 -4.38 8.65 10.95
N GLU A 59 -3.27 7.96 11.22
CA GLU A 59 -2.64 7.97 12.53
C GLU A 59 -2.09 9.36 12.90
N GLN A 60 -1.49 10.10 11.95
CA GLN A 60 -1.08 11.49 12.18
C GLN A 60 -2.29 12.40 12.47
N VAL A 61 -3.41 12.15 11.81
CA VAL A 61 -4.68 12.85 12.09
C VAL A 61 -5.19 12.49 13.50
N ARG A 62 -5.18 11.20 13.87
CA ARG A 62 -5.59 10.75 15.20
C ARG A 62 -4.73 11.35 16.31
N GLN A 63 -3.43 11.56 16.06
CA GLN A 63 -2.50 12.21 16.99
C GLN A 63 -2.62 13.75 17.02
N GLY A 64 -3.48 14.34 16.18
CA GLY A 64 -3.64 15.80 16.09
C GLY A 64 -2.45 16.54 15.44
N LYS A 65 -1.56 15.82 14.76
CA LYS A 65 -0.42 16.40 14.03
C LYS A 65 -0.83 16.91 12.66
N LEU A 66 -1.86 16.30 12.07
CA LEU A 66 -2.51 16.71 10.83
C LEU A 66 -4.02 16.78 11.05
N THR A 67 -4.70 17.47 10.15
CA THR A 67 -6.16 17.43 10.03
C THR A 67 -6.55 17.06 8.59
N LEU A 68 -7.71 16.46 8.41
CA LEU A 68 -8.21 16.13 7.06
C LEU A 68 -8.44 17.39 6.21
N LYS A 69 -8.55 18.56 6.83
CA LYS A 69 -8.76 19.86 6.18
C LYS A 69 -7.47 20.63 5.89
N ASP A 70 -6.31 20.11 6.29
CA ASP A 70 -5.04 20.73 5.97
C ASP A 70 -4.84 20.77 4.46
N HIS A 71 -4.54 21.94 3.94
CA HIS A 71 -4.24 22.14 2.53
C HIS A 71 -2.77 21.83 2.25
N LEU A 72 -2.53 20.88 1.37
CA LEU A 72 -1.19 20.45 0.97
C LEU A 72 -0.89 20.98 -0.45
N PRO A 73 0.29 21.59 -0.66
CA PRO A 73 0.66 22.11 -1.97
C PRO A 73 0.93 20.98 -2.96
N VAL A 74 0.41 21.14 -4.18
CA VAL A 74 0.64 20.26 -5.32
C VAL A 74 1.23 21.11 -6.46
N PRO A 75 2.55 21.34 -6.46
CA PRO A 75 3.21 22.09 -7.54
C PRO A 75 2.99 21.41 -8.90
N GLN A 76 2.80 22.18 -9.94
CA GLN A 76 2.61 21.66 -11.31
C GLN A 76 3.73 20.69 -11.72
N SER A 77 4.95 20.92 -11.25
CA SER A 77 6.11 20.04 -11.51
C SER A 77 6.04 18.67 -10.83
N SER A 78 5.19 18.49 -9.81
CA SER A 78 4.99 17.22 -9.12
C SER A 78 3.84 16.38 -9.69
N ILE A 79 3.08 16.94 -10.62
CA ILE A 79 1.96 16.25 -11.26
C ILE A 79 2.50 15.21 -12.23
N LEU A 80 2.16 13.93 -11.96
CA LEU A 80 2.56 12.82 -12.79
C LEU A 80 1.61 12.66 -13.99
N PRO A 81 2.09 12.12 -15.11
CA PRO A 81 1.32 12.10 -16.37
C PRO A 81 0.10 11.16 -16.35
N ASP A 82 0.01 10.27 -15.37
CA ASP A 82 -1.08 9.30 -15.23
C ASP A 82 -2.23 9.78 -14.32
N THR A 83 -2.14 11.00 -13.79
CA THR A 83 -3.21 11.57 -12.97
C THR A 83 -4.47 11.90 -13.77
N GLN A 84 -5.63 11.79 -13.13
CA GLN A 84 -6.93 12.14 -13.71
C GLN A 84 -7.62 13.29 -12.97
N VAL A 85 -6.99 13.84 -11.92
CA VAL A 85 -7.66 14.77 -10.98
C VAL A 85 -6.97 16.11 -10.83
N PHE A 86 -5.69 16.26 -11.21
CA PHE A 86 -4.89 17.47 -10.98
C PHE A 86 -4.82 18.43 -12.17
N ASP A 87 -5.65 18.27 -13.19
CA ASP A 87 -5.71 19.14 -14.37
C ASP A 87 -6.53 20.44 -14.18
N ARG A 88 -7.08 20.65 -12.98
CA ARG A 88 -8.06 21.70 -12.68
C ARG A 88 -7.46 23.07 -12.35
N GLY A 89 -6.14 23.24 -12.43
CA GLY A 89 -5.47 24.50 -12.18
C GLY A 89 -5.40 24.93 -10.72
N GLN A 90 -5.77 24.09 -9.78
CA GLN A 90 -5.56 24.30 -8.35
C GLN A 90 -4.13 23.93 -7.97
N SER A 91 -3.54 24.64 -7.02
CA SER A 91 -2.19 24.40 -6.52
C SER A 91 -2.17 23.78 -5.12
N GLU A 92 -3.31 23.61 -4.49
CA GLU A 92 -3.46 23.05 -3.15
C GLU A 92 -4.73 22.23 -3.08
N TYR A 93 -4.68 21.13 -2.29
CA TYR A 93 -5.79 20.22 -2.05
C TYR A 93 -5.78 19.78 -0.60
N THR A 94 -6.95 19.50 -0.04
CA THR A 94 -7.06 19.00 1.33
C THR A 94 -6.46 17.61 1.45
N LEU A 95 -5.95 17.26 2.62
CA LEU A 95 -5.48 15.91 2.91
C LEU A 95 -6.57 14.86 2.63
N GLU A 96 -7.85 15.19 2.93
CA GLU A 96 -8.99 14.31 2.66
C GLU A 96 -9.13 14.00 1.15
N GLU A 97 -9.06 15.03 0.29
CA GLU A 97 -9.13 14.84 -1.17
C GLU A 97 -7.98 13.98 -1.68
N LEU A 98 -6.76 14.24 -1.20
CA LEU A 98 -5.59 13.47 -1.60
C LEU A 98 -5.67 12.01 -1.17
N LEU A 99 -6.09 11.74 0.07
CA LEU A 99 -6.31 10.38 0.56
C LEU A 99 -7.41 9.67 -0.22
N TYR A 100 -8.51 10.37 -0.52
CA TYR A 100 -9.60 9.83 -1.31
C TYR A 100 -9.12 9.42 -2.73
N TRP A 101 -8.41 10.26 -3.44
CA TRP A 101 -7.91 9.95 -4.79
C TRP A 101 -6.81 8.89 -4.78
N MET A 102 -5.94 8.89 -3.76
CA MET A 102 -4.95 7.84 -3.59
C MET A 102 -5.59 6.46 -3.52
N VAL A 103 -6.69 6.32 -2.79
CA VAL A 103 -7.33 5.01 -2.53
C VAL A 103 -8.33 4.63 -3.62
N THR A 104 -9.19 5.57 -4.06
CA THR A 104 -10.28 5.25 -4.99
C THR A 104 -9.85 5.20 -6.45
N LEU A 105 -8.90 6.06 -6.84
CA LEU A 105 -8.38 6.17 -8.19
C LEU A 105 -6.94 5.62 -8.32
N SER A 106 -6.36 5.21 -7.20
CA SER A 106 -4.95 4.82 -7.14
C SER A 106 -4.00 5.92 -7.67
N ASP A 107 -4.35 7.21 -7.49
CA ASP A 107 -3.60 8.33 -8.04
C ASP A 107 -2.19 8.42 -7.44
N ASN A 108 -1.18 8.45 -8.32
CA ASN A 108 0.22 8.45 -7.93
C ASN A 108 0.72 9.83 -7.51
N THR A 109 0.18 10.92 -8.07
CA THR A 109 0.50 12.28 -7.63
C THR A 109 0.02 12.50 -6.20
N ALA A 110 -1.24 12.18 -5.89
CA ALA A 110 -1.78 12.26 -4.54
C ALA A 110 -0.94 11.44 -3.55
N THR A 111 -0.56 10.22 -3.93
CA THR A 111 0.30 9.35 -3.11
C THR A 111 1.64 10.02 -2.80
N ASN A 112 2.29 10.61 -3.80
CA ASN A 112 3.59 11.24 -3.64
C ASN A 112 3.53 12.49 -2.76
N VAL A 113 2.47 13.29 -2.87
CA VAL A 113 2.24 14.46 -1.99
C VAL A 113 2.06 14.01 -0.52
N ILE A 114 1.31 12.94 -0.30
CA ILE A 114 1.13 12.37 1.05
C ILE A 114 2.48 11.85 1.58
N LEU A 115 3.26 11.15 0.77
CA LEU A 115 4.59 10.66 1.15
C LEU A 115 5.57 11.81 1.44
N ASP A 116 5.49 12.92 0.71
CA ASP A 116 6.29 14.13 1.00
C ASP A 116 5.91 14.76 2.34
N THR A 117 4.62 14.70 2.69
CA THR A 117 4.11 15.24 3.95
C THR A 117 4.50 14.36 5.14
N LEU A 118 4.40 13.03 5.00
CA LEU A 118 4.67 12.09 6.09
C LEU A 118 6.18 11.77 6.24
N GLY A 119 6.87 11.65 5.12
CA GLY A 119 8.20 11.05 5.02
C GLY A 119 8.17 9.52 4.98
N LEU A 120 9.07 8.93 4.18
CA LEU A 120 9.18 7.47 4.03
C LEU A 120 9.49 6.78 5.36
N ASP A 121 10.38 7.36 6.17
CA ASP A 121 10.80 6.79 7.44
C ASP A 121 9.64 6.69 8.43
N ALA A 122 8.79 7.72 8.52
CA ALA A 122 7.62 7.70 9.39
C ALA A 122 6.58 6.66 8.96
N VAL A 123 6.38 6.49 7.64
CA VAL A 123 5.51 5.43 7.10
C VAL A 123 6.08 4.05 7.45
N ASN A 124 7.39 3.84 7.28
CA ASN A 124 8.03 2.56 7.56
C ASN A 124 8.04 2.25 9.07
N GLU A 125 8.29 3.23 9.92
CA GLU A 125 8.20 3.08 11.38
C GLU A 125 6.77 2.68 11.78
N TYR A 126 5.77 3.34 11.23
CA TYR A 126 4.37 3.00 11.49
C TYR A 126 4.02 1.59 11.04
N CYS A 127 4.46 1.18 9.85
CA CYS A 127 4.29 -0.19 9.34
C CYS A 127 4.90 -1.22 10.29
N ALA A 128 6.15 -1.02 10.68
CA ALA A 128 6.89 -1.99 11.50
C ALA A 128 6.39 -2.03 12.94
N VAL A 129 6.25 -0.87 13.59
CA VAL A 129 6.00 -0.78 15.04
C VAL A 129 4.51 -0.86 15.36
N ASN A 130 3.67 -0.11 14.64
CA ASN A 130 2.25 -0.02 14.96
C ASN A 130 1.40 -1.10 14.29
N LEU A 131 1.71 -1.40 13.02
CA LEU A 131 0.97 -2.42 12.27
C LEU A 131 1.62 -3.82 12.38
N GLY A 132 2.88 -3.92 12.78
CA GLY A 132 3.61 -5.19 12.88
C GLY A 132 3.82 -5.85 11.54
N LEU A 133 4.05 -5.07 10.49
CA LEU A 133 4.32 -5.55 9.13
C LEU A 133 5.82 -5.78 8.96
N SER A 134 6.23 -7.03 8.83
CA SER A 134 7.65 -7.39 8.80
C SER A 134 8.27 -7.39 7.40
N GLY A 135 7.47 -7.51 6.36
CA GLY A 135 7.93 -7.56 4.97
C GLY A 135 7.41 -6.38 4.13
N THR A 136 6.71 -5.43 4.74
CA THR A 136 6.19 -4.24 4.04
C THR A 136 7.08 -3.04 4.28
N VAL A 137 7.63 -2.48 3.20
CA VAL A 137 8.50 -1.30 3.25
C VAL A 137 8.24 -0.38 2.07
N CYS A 138 8.19 0.93 2.33
CA CYS A 138 8.08 1.98 1.34
C CYS A 138 9.47 2.61 1.13
N GLN A 139 10.11 2.35 -0.02
CA GLN A 139 11.49 2.77 -0.29
C GLN A 139 11.59 3.87 -1.36
N ARG A 140 10.52 4.12 -2.08
CA ARG A 140 10.49 5.11 -3.16
C ARG A 140 9.11 5.73 -3.34
N LYS A 141 9.09 6.88 -3.97
CA LYS A 141 7.86 7.47 -4.51
C LYS A 141 7.29 6.65 -5.66
N MET A 142 6.02 6.89 -5.94
CA MET A 142 5.35 6.27 -7.09
C MET A 142 5.97 6.79 -8.38
N LEU A 143 6.19 5.89 -9.34
CA LEU A 143 6.83 6.13 -10.65
C LEU A 143 8.27 6.67 -10.59
N ASP A 144 8.95 6.57 -9.45
CA ASP A 144 10.39 6.83 -9.36
C ASP A 144 11.18 5.64 -9.93
N PHE A 145 11.32 5.63 -11.25
CA PHE A 145 12.04 4.57 -11.98
C PHE A 145 13.55 4.61 -11.74
N ALA A 146 14.10 5.77 -11.36
CA ALA A 146 15.52 5.87 -11.03
C ALA A 146 15.83 5.14 -9.72
N ALA A 147 15.02 5.33 -8.69
CA ALA A 147 15.14 4.59 -7.44
C ALA A 147 14.89 3.08 -7.65
N ALA A 148 13.88 2.71 -8.47
CA ALA A 148 13.62 1.32 -8.81
C ALA A 148 14.81 0.66 -9.53
N GLY A 149 15.44 1.36 -10.49
CA GLY A 149 16.65 0.92 -11.17
C GLY A 149 17.87 0.76 -10.25
N ALA A 150 17.89 1.47 -9.12
CA ALA A 150 18.89 1.34 -8.05
C ALA A 150 18.52 0.24 -7.01
N GLY A 151 17.52 -0.59 -7.29
CA GLY A 151 17.11 -1.69 -6.43
C GLY A 151 16.22 -1.28 -5.24
N LYS A 152 15.75 -0.04 -5.20
CA LYS A 152 14.79 0.41 -4.20
C LYS A 152 13.38 0.21 -4.73
N ASP A 153 12.61 -0.64 -4.09
CA ASP A 153 11.20 -0.84 -4.46
C ASP A 153 10.30 -0.84 -3.22
N ASN A 154 9.03 -0.55 -3.44
CA ASN A 154 8.01 -0.71 -2.41
C ASN A 154 7.63 -2.19 -2.35
N LEU A 155 7.74 -2.78 -1.17
CA LEU A 155 7.65 -4.21 -0.97
C LEU A 155 6.54 -4.57 0.00
N THR A 156 6.03 -5.80 -0.11
CA THR A 156 5.05 -6.37 0.82
C THR A 156 5.05 -7.90 0.76
N THR A 157 4.30 -8.54 1.67
CA THR A 157 4.05 -9.97 1.69
C THR A 157 2.55 -10.27 1.73
N ALA A 158 2.13 -11.47 1.34
CA ALA A 158 0.72 -11.89 1.47
C ALA A 158 0.27 -11.92 2.94
N ALA A 159 1.17 -12.27 3.86
CA ALA A 159 0.90 -12.25 5.30
C ALA A 159 0.66 -10.83 5.83
N ASP A 160 1.47 -9.86 5.41
CA ASP A 160 1.31 -8.47 5.80
C ASP A 160 0.01 -7.87 5.22
N GLN A 161 -0.31 -8.18 3.96
CA GLN A 161 -1.57 -7.73 3.35
C GLN A 161 -2.79 -8.29 4.12
N ARG A 162 -2.78 -9.58 4.47
CA ARG A 162 -3.83 -10.13 5.34
C ARG A 162 -3.94 -9.35 6.64
N ARG A 163 -2.80 -9.09 7.30
CA ARG A 163 -2.77 -8.36 8.57
C ARG A 163 -3.39 -6.96 8.42
N LEU A 164 -3.08 -6.24 7.35
CA LEU A 164 -3.67 -4.94 7.03
C LEU A 164 -5.19 -5.03 6.91
N PHE A 165 -5.71 -5.99 6.13
CA PHE A 165 -7.16 -6.14 5.94
C PHE A 165 -7.91 -6.64 7.18
N CYS A 166 -7.23 -7.25 8.15
CA CYS A 166 -7.83 -7.60 9.43
C CYS A 166 -7.86 -6.42 10.43
N LEU A 167 -7.15 -5.32 10.14
CA LEU A 167 -7.13 -4.11 10.96
C LEU A 167 -8.13 -3.04 10.46
N LEU A 168 -8.62 -3.17 9.23
CA LEU A 168 -9.63 -2.31 8.59
C LEU A 168 -11.04 -2.79 8.91
#